data_5e828c8a13a6eb73523a0ba4eb5335a0
#
_entry.id   5e828c8a13a6eb73523a0ba4eb5335a0
#
_cell.length_a   1.000
_cell.length_b   1.000
_cell.length_c   1.000
_cell.angle_alpha   90.00
_cell.angle_beta   90.00
_cell.angle_gamma   90.00
#
_symmetry.space_group_name_H-M   'P 1'
#
loop_
_entity.id
_entity.type
_entity.pdbx_description
1 polymer ?
#
loop_
_entity_poly.entity_id
_entity_poly.type
_entity_poly.pdbx_seq_one_letter_code
_entity_poly.pdbx_strand_id
1 'polypeptide(L)'
;MNNSVSLIYRLSTVYSLLIRILYGKHFLERYKSIKEYIPRGASVADICSGDCNLYHYALRGRNNYIGVDMNPSLSKKNRIINQTKIDVINDPLPISDFVIMQGSLYQFFPDHKKMVDKMLKSAKQKVIISEPIINLVSSSNWLISYLSKHTANSAIAPNSFRFTKSLLNNFFSKNYKDLIENTSFAAGGRDMLFILRAK
;
A
#
# COMPACT_ATOMS: atom_id res chain seq x y z
N MET A 1 -8.87 -4.11 30.76
CA MET A 1 -7.88 -4.06 29.66
C MET A 1 -8.43 -4.51 28.29
N ASN A 2 -9.70 -4.25 27.93
CA ASN A 2 -10.29 -4.84 26.72
C ASN A 2 -10.97 -3.86 25.72
N ASN A 3 -10.96 -2.55 26.02
CA ASN A 3 -11.70 -1.61 25.15
C ASN A 3 -10.91 -1.06 23.94
N SER A 4 -9.56 -1.05 23.99
CA SER A 4 -8.74 -0.52 22.89
C SER A 4 -8.67 -1.45 21.68
N VAL A 5 -8.65 -2.76 21.92
CA VAL A 5 -8.59 -3.79 20.86
C VAL A 5 -9.87 -3.82 20.03
N SER A 6 -11.03 -3.63 20.67
CA SER A 6 -12.34 -3.60 19.99
C SER A 6 -12.50 -2.38 19.08
N LEU A 7 -11.96 -1.23 19.48
CA LEU A 7 -12.04 0.02 18.72
C LEU A 7 -11.20 -0.06 17.43
N ILE A 8 -9.98 -0.60 17.52
CA ILE A 8 -9.09 -0.79 16.35
C ILE A 8 -9.71 -1.75 15.32
N TYR A 9 -10.37 -2.82 15.78
CA TYR A 9 -11.08 -3.74 14.87
C TYR A 9 -12.28 -3.09 14.18
N ARG A 10 -13.03 -2.26 14.88
CA ARG A 10 -14.14 -1.50 14.30
C ARG A 10 -13.64 -0.50 13.26
N LEU A 11 -12.51 0.17 13.54
CA LEU A 11 -11.91 1.17 12.67
C LEU A 11 -11.38 0.56 11.37
N SER A 12 -10.75 -0.62 11.41
CA SER A 12 -10.25 -1.29 10.20
C SER A 12 -11.39 -1.74 9.30
N THR A 13 -12.45 -2.32 9.86
CA THR A 13 -13.61 -2.76 9.09
C THR A 13 -14.31 -1.56 8.44
N VAL A 14 -14.44 -0.45 9.17
CA VAL A 14 -15.02 0.79 8.64
C VAL A 14 -14.13 1.38 7.55
N TYR A 15 -12.80 1.39 7.75
CA TYR A 15 -11.85 1.85 6.75
C TYR A 15 -11.94 1.02 5.46
N SER A 16 -11.94 -0.30 5.56
CA SER A 16 -12.07 -1.20 4.40
C SER A 16 -13.40 -1.00 3.68
N LEU A 17 -14.49 -0.80 4.42
CA LEU A 17 -15.79 -0.49 3.84
C LEU A 17 -15.78 0.85 3.10
N LEU A 18 -15.20 1.89 3.69
CA LEU A 18 -15.09 3.20 3.06
C LEU A 18 -14.26 3.16 1.78
N ILE A 19 -13.11 2.48 1.78
CA ILE A 19 -12.30 2.28 0.56
C ILE A 19 -13.11 1.54 -0.50
N ARG A 20 -13.87 0.53 -0.12
CA ARG A 20 -14.73 -0.21 -1.05
C ARG A 20 -15.81 0.67 -1.67
N ILE A 21 -16.42 1.55 -0.89
CA ILE A 21 -17.40 2.54 -1.36
C ILE A 21 -16.73 3.55 -2.29
N LEU A 22 -15.59 4.10 -1.91
CA LEU A 22 -14.85 5.10 -2.69
C LEU A 22 -14.41 4.57 -4.07
N TYR A 23 -13.93 3.34 -4.13
CA TYR A 23 -13.51 2.72 -5.38
C TYR A 23 -14.68 2.11 -6.16
N GLY A 24 -15.79 1.77 -5.50
CA GLY A 24 -16.99 1.20 -6.12
C GLY A 24 -16.66 -0.01 -6.98
N LYS A 25 -17.12 -0.02 -8.23
CA LYS A 25 -16.86 -1.11 -9.20
C LYS A 25 -15.38 -1.36 -9.50
N HIS A 26 -14.52 -0.37 -9.27
CA HIS A 26 -13.08 -0.45 -9.53
C HIS A 26 -12.27 -0.98 -8.32
N PHE A 27 -12.93 -1.31 -7.21
CA PHE A 27 -12.25 -1.78 -6.01
C PHE A 27 -11.38 -3.04 -6.24
N LEU A 28 -11.89 -4.03 -6.96
CA LEU A 28 -11.14 -5.25 -7.25
C LEU A 28 -10.05 -5.06 -8.31
N GLU A 29 -10.26 -4.16 -9.26
CA GLU A 29 -9.29 -3.80 -10.28
C GLU A 29 -7.98 -3.31 -9.67
N ARG A 30 -8.08 -2.57 -8.58
CA ARG A 30 -6.96 -2.06 -7.78
C ARG A 30 -5.93 -3.13 -7.41
N TYR A 31 -6.38 -4.34 -7.09
CA TYR A 31 -5.52 -5.46 -6.70
C TYR A 31 -5.17 -6.35 -7.91
N LYS A 32 -6.09 -6.53 -8.83
CA LYS A 32 -5.87 -7.34 -10.03
C LYS A 32 -4.80 -6.76 -10.93
N SER A 33 -4.74 -5.45 -11.08
CA SER A 33 -3.72 -4.75 -11.88
C SER A 33 -2.30 -5.00 -11.35
N ILE A 34 -2.12 -5.12 -10.04
CA ILE A 34 -0.82 -5.46 -9.45
C ILE A 34 -0.47 -6.94 -9.74
N LYS A 35 -1.46 -7.83 -9.63
CA LYS A 35 -1.28 -9.27 -9.84
C LYS A 35 -0.70 -9.61 -11.22
N GLU A 36 -1.01 -8.83 -12.24
CA GLU A 36 -0.57 -9.06 -13.62
C GLU A 36 0.96 -9.03 -13.75
N TYR A 37 1.65 -8.31 -12.87
CA TYR A 37 3.11 -8.21 -12.84
C TYR A 37 3.78 -9.29 -11.99
N ILE A 38 3.03 -10.14 -11.27
CA ILE A 38 3.58 -11.09 -10.31
C ILE A 38 3.37 -12.51 -10.82
N PRO A 39 4.44 -13.24 -11.21
CA PRO A 39 4.36 -14.63 -11.60
C PRO A 39 3.86 -15.53 -10.45
N ARG A 40 3.26 -16.66 -10.78
CA ARG A 40 2.92 -17.67 -9.76
C ARG A 40 4.19 -18.22 -9.11
N GLY A 41 4.14 -18.45 -7.80
CA GLY A 41 5.26 -18.99 -7.03
C GLY A 41 6.27 -17.94 -6.55
N ALA A 42 6.26 -16.73 -7.09
CA ALA A 42 7.15 -15.66 -6.64
C ALA A 42 6.89 -15.29 -5.17
N SER A 43 7.95 -14.94 -4.44
CA SER A 43 7.83 -14.39 -3.09
C SER A 43 7.40 -12.90 -3.14
N VAL A 44 6.48 -12.53 -2.25
CA VAL A 44 5.89 -11.18 -2.21
C VAL A 44 5.94 -10.62 -0.80
N ALA A 45 6.55 -9.44 -0.62
CA ALA A 45 6.43 -8.63 0.57
C ALA A 45 5.51 -7.44 0.29
N ASP A 46 4.37 -7.39 0.99
CA ASP A 46 3.37 -6.32 0.89
C ASP A 46 3.56 -5.36 2.06
N ILE A 47 4.12 -4.19 1.78
CA ILE A 47 4.53 -3.20 2.78
C ILE A 47 3.37 -2.27 3.10
N CYS A 48 3.10 -2.07 4.39
CA CYS A 48 1.90 -1.39 4.90
C CYS A 48 0.62 -2.12 4.44
N SER A 49 0.63 -3.43 4.59
CA SER A 49 -0.37 -4.35 4.04
C SER A 49 -1.78 -4.20 4.63
N GLY A 50 -1.92 -3.54 5.78
CA GLY A 50 -3.19 -3.36 6.46
C GLY A 50 -3.96 -4.67 6.63
N ASP A 51 -5.14 -4.76 6.02
CA ASP A 51 -5.99 -5.96 6.02
C ASP A 51 -5.54 -7.06 5.05
N CYS A 52 -4.34 -6.95 4.46
CA CYS A 52 -3.81 -7.87 3.44
C CYS A 52 -4.76 -8.08 2.26
N ASN A 53 -5.43 -7.04 1.82
CA ASN A 53 -6.42 -7.10 0.74
C ASN A 53 -5.81 -7.55 -0.59
N LEU A 54 -4.54 -7.21 -0.87
CA LEU A 54 -3.83 -7.70 -2.04
C LEU A 54 -3.77 -9.24 -2.06
N TYR A 55 -3.45 -9.86 -0.92
CA TYR A 55 -3.48 -11.32 -0.80
C TYR A 55 -4.89 -11.86 -1.03
N HIS A 56 -5.89 -11.32 -0.34
CA HIS A 56 -7.25 -11.84 -0.38
C HIS A 56 -7.88 -11.79 -1.77
N TYR A 57 -7.69 -10.68 -2.48
CA TYR A 57 -8.38 -10.45 -3.76
C TYR A 57 -7.56 -10.81 -5.00
N ALA A 58 -6.23 -10.99 -4.85
CA ALA A 58 -5.38 -11.17 -6.00
C ALA A 58 -4.38 -12.34 -5.91
N LEU A 59 -3.76 -12.57 -4.75
CA LEU A 59 -2.60 -13.48 -4.63
C LEU A 59 -2.88 -14.76 -3.84
N ARG A 60 -4.08 -14.95 -3.30
CA ARG A 60 -4.43 -16.11 -2.48
C ARG A 60 -4.14 -17.43 -3.21
N GLY A 61 -3.36 -18.31 -2.55
CA GLY A 61 -3.00 -19.63 -3.07
C GLY A 61 -2.07 -19.62 -4.29
N ARG A 62 -1.49 -18.46 -4.64
CA ARG A 62 -0.61 -18.32 -5.81
C ARG A 62 0.85 -18.09 -5.47
N ASN A 63 1.12 -17.39 -4.39
CA ASN A 63 2.42 -16.81 -4.09
C ASN A 63 2.81 -17.04 -2.63
N ASN A 64 4.12 -17.03 -2.37
CA ASN A 64 4.67 -16.96 -1.02
C ASN A 64 4.54 -15.51 -0.54
N TYR A 65 3.48 -15.22 0.18
CA TYR A 65 3.12 -13.86 0.60
C TYR A 65 3.48 -13.61 2.06
N ILE A 66 4.07 -12.43 2.32
CA ILE A 66 4.24 -11.87 3.65
C ILE A 66 3.68 -10.45 3.68
N GLY A 67 2.71 -10.21 4.54
CA GLY A 67 2.22 -8.87 4.86
C GLY A 67 3.11 -8.23 5.92
N VAL A 68 3.48 -6.98 5.73
CA VAL A 68 4.29 -6.17 6.65
C VAL A 68 3.49 -4.97 7.09
N ASP A 69 3.26 -4.82 8.39
CA ASP A 69 2.54 -3.68 8.95
C ASP A 69 3.01 -3.38 10.37
N MET A 70 2.95 -2.12 10.78
CA MET A 70 3.23 -1.72 12.17
C MET A 70 2.15 -2.24 13.14
N ASN A 71 0.95 -2.49 12.64
CA ASN A 71 -0.20 -2.94 13.41
C ASN A 71 -0.82 -4.25 12.88
N PRO A 72 -0.19 -5.41 13.13
CA PRO A 72 -0.63 -6.70 12.61
C PRO A 72 -1.93 -7.22 13.25
N SER A 73 -2.53 -6.47 14.17
CA SER A 73 -3.80 -6.87 14.82
C SER A 73 -4.96 -7.01 13.83
N LEU A 74 -4.80 -6.44 12.64
CA LEU A 74 -5.77 -6.53 11.55
C LEU A 74 -5.84 -7.95 10.96
N SER A 75 -4.77 -8.74 11.03
CA SER A 75 -4.68 -10.09 10.47
C SER A 75 -5.19 -11.21 11.40
N LYS A 76 -5.50 -10.93 12.66
CA LYS A 76 -5.96 -11.97 13.60
C LYS A 76 -7.21 -12.73 13.15
N LYS A 77 -7.99 -12.17 12.21
CA LYS A 77 -9.08 -12.87 11.54
C LYS A 77 -8.63 -13.95 10.54
N ASN A 78 -7.37 -13.91 10.11
CA ASN A 78 -6.87 -14.75 9.05
C ASN A 78 -5.62 -15.50 9.49
N ARG A 79 -5.79 -16.61 10.24
CA ARG A 79 -4.70 -17.54 10.62
C ARG A 79 -3.89 -18.10 9.45
N ILE A 80 -4.28 -17.79 8.23
CA ILE A 80 -3.72 -18.32 6.98
C ILE A 80 -2.71 -17.35 6.34
N ILE A 81 -2.64 -16.10 6.80
CA ILE A 81 -1.76 -15.10 6.21
C ILE A 81 -0.54 -14.92 7.08
N ASN A 82 0.63 -15.05 6.46
CA ASN A 82 1.89 -14.69 7.10
C ASN A 82 1.97 -13.16 7.14
N GLN A 83 1.63 -12.56 8.27
CA GLN A 83 1.78 -11.13 8.53
C GLN A 83 2.71 -10.91 9.71
N THR A 84 3.67 -10.03 9.55
CA THR A 84 4.65 -9.70 10.56
C THR A 84 4.57 -8.24 10.98
N LYS A 85 4.85 -7.99 12.27
CA LYS A 85 4.99 -6.65 12.80
C LYS A 85 6.41 -6.16 12.55
N ILE A 86 6.54 -5.13 11.71
CA ILE A 86 7.82 -4.48 11.41
C ILE A 86 7.61 -2.97 11.46
N ASP A 87 8.51 -2.28 12.12
CA ASP A 87 8.64 -0.83 11.95
C ASP A 87 9.31 -0.57 10.60
N VAL A 88 8.49 -0.34 9.58
CA VAL A 88 8.97 -0.17 8.19
C VAL A 88 9.94 0.99 8.01
N ILE A 89 10.04 1.90 8.98
CA ILE A 89 11.00 3.01 8.97
C ILE A 89 12.36 2.53 9.48
N ASN A 90 12.40 1.91 10.64
CA ASN A 90 13.63 1.61 11.37
C ASN A 90 14.14 0.17 11.12
N ASP A 91 13.24 -0.81 10.95
CA ASP A 91 13.62 -2.21 10.79
C ASP A 91 13.89 -2.57 9.31
N PRO A 92 14.74 -3.57 9.02
CA PRO A 92 14.91 -4.08 7.66
C PRO A 92 13.62 -4.68 7.12
N LEU A 93 13.36 -4.49 5.82
CA LEU A 93 12.23 -5.12 5.15
C LEU A 93 12.59 -6.57 4.73
N PRO A 94 11.59 -7.47 4.65
CA PRO A 94 11.81 -8.83 4.17
C PRO A 94 12.29 -8.84 2.73
N ILE A 95 13.33 -9.64 2.46
CA ILE A 95 13.83 -9.84 1.09
C ILE A 95 12.83 -10.74 0.35
N SER A 96 12.33 -10.28 -0.79
CA SER A 96 11.36 -10.99 -1.62
C SER A 96 11.59 -10.73 -3.10
N ASP A 97 11.03 -11.57 -3.97
CA ASP A 97 11.12 -11.33 -5.41
C ASP A 97 10.42 -10.03 -5.79
N PHE A 98 9.24 -9.80 -5.21
CA PHE A 98 8.45 -8.59 -5.40
C PHE A 98 8.21 -7.89 -4.06
N VAL A 99 8.53 -6.61 -3.99
CA VAL A 99 8.21 -5.74 -2.84
C VAL A 99 7.18 -4.72 -3.27
N ILE A 100 6.04 -4.70 -2.59
CA ILE A 100 4.86 -3.96 -3.02
C ILE A 100 4.45 -2.96 -1.94
N MET A 101 4.01 -1.79 -2.35
CA MET A 101 3.33 -0.82 -1.49
C MET A 101 2.11 -0.25 -2.21
N GLN A 102 0.96 -0.30 -1.56
CA GLN A 102 -0.28 0.16 -2.15
C GLN A 102 -0.99 1.19 -1.27
N GLY A 103 -1.12 2.43 -1.78
CA GLY A 103 -1.85 3.51 -1.13
C GLY A 103 -1.27 3.96 0.21
N SER A 104 0.06 3.88 0.37
CA SER A 104 0.73 4.17 1.63
C SER A 104 2.00 5.02 1.50
N LEU A 105 2.54 5.22 0.30
CA LEU A 105 3.77 5.97 0.09
C LEU A 105 3.65 7.43 0.55
N TYR A 106 2.48 8.04 0.39
CA TYR A 106 2.20 9.41 0.84
C TYR A 106 2.45 9.62 2.34
N GLN A 107 2.34 8.57 3.15
CA GLN A 107 2.53 8.64 4.60
C GLN A 107 3.99 8.93 4.98
N PHE A 108 4.93 8.63 4.09
CA PHE A 108 6.37 8.82 4.29
C PHE A 108 6.88 10.18 3.80
N PHE A 109 6.01 11.08 3.36
CA PHE A 109 6.42 12.42 2.99
C PHE A 109 6.98 13.21 4.22
N PRO A 110 8.12 13.92 4.11
CA PRO A 110 8.91 14.17 2.89
C PRO A 110 9.93 13.06 2.56
N ASP A 111 10.10 12.06 3.39
CA ASP A 111 11.13 11.01 3.30
C ASP A 111 10.75 9.81 2.42
N HIS A 112 9.70 9.94 1.60
CA HIS A 112 9.20 8.86 0.75
C HIS A 112 10.25 8.27 -0.22
N LYS A 113 11.27 9.06 -0.60
CA LYS A 113 12.42 8.55 -1.38
C LYS A 113 13.19 7.48 -0.60
N LYS A 114 13.46 7.71 0.69
CA LYS A 114 14.15 6.72 1.54
C LYS A 114 13.38 5.41 1.61
N MET A 115 12.04 5.49 1.66
CA MET A 115 11.19 4.31 1.67
C MET A 115 11.28 3.53 0.35
N VAL A 116 11.20 4.20 -0.80
CA VAL A 116 11.38 3.53 -2.11
C VAL A 116 12.77 2.92 -2.24
N ASP A 117 13.82 3.62 -1.82
CA ASP A 117 15.20 3.10 -1.83
C ASP A 117 15.33 1.85 -0.94
N LYS A 118 14.64 1.83 0.22
CA LYS A 118 14.61 0.68 1.12
C LYS A 118 13.88 -0.51 0.51
N MET A 119 12.77 -0.28 -0.18
CA MET A 119 12.05 -1.30 -0.92
C MET A 119 12.90 -1.89 -2.04
N LEU A 120 13.61 -1.05 -2.80
CA LEU A 120 14.51 -1.49 -3.88
C LEU A 120 15.67 -2.38 -3.36
N LYS A 121 16.19 -2.09 -2.17
CA LYS A 121 17.21 -2.95 -1.52
C LYS A 121 16.67 -4.31 -1.08
N SER A 122 15.37 -4.42 -0.84
CA SER A 122 14.72 -5.64 -0.37
C SER A 122 14.10 -6.47 -1.50
N ALA A 123 13.99 -5.91 -2.70
CA ALA A 123 13.45 -6.59 -3.86
C ALA A 123 14.55 -7.33 -4.63
N LYS A 124 14.30 -8.60 -5.00
CA LYS A 124 15.19 -9.37 -5.90
C LYS A 124 14.90 -9.11 -7.37
N GLN A 125 13.65 -8.81 -7.72
CA GLN A 125 13.22 -8.63 -9.10
C GLN A 125 12.59 -7.25 -9.30
N LYS A 126 11.49 -6.94 -8.59
CA LYS A 126 10.75 -5.70 -8.83
C LYS A 126 10.17 -5.08 -7.56
N VAL A 127 10.08 -3.77 -7.59
CA VAL A 127 9.25 -2.98 -6.68
C VAL A 127 8.01 -2.51 -7.43
N ILE A 128 6.84 -2.69 -6.82
CA ILE A 128 5.56 -2.23 -7.37
C ILE A 128 4.96 -1.21 -6.40
N ILE A 129 4.73 0.00 -6.88
CA ILE A 129 4.10 1.06 -6.10
C ILE A 129 2.81 1.48 -6.79
N SER A 130 1.72 1.44 -6.05
CA SER A 130 0.39 1.87 -6.50
C SER A 130 -0.11 2.96 -5.57
N GLU A 131 -0.26 4.19 -6.06
CA GLU A 131 -0.71 5.32 -5.25
C GLU A 131 -1.95 5.99 -5.83
N PRO A 132 -2.92 6.37 -4.98
CA PRO A 132 -4.03 7.21 -5.39
C PRO A 132 -3.54 8.58 -5.87
N ILE A 133 -4.00 9.00 -7.06
CA ILE A 133 -3.68 10.29 -7.68
C ILE A 133 -4.89 11.20 -7.84
N ILE A 134 -6.08 10.66 -7.64
CA ILE A 134 -7.30 11.44 -7.60
C ILE A 134 -7.65 11.68 -6.15
N ASN A 135 -7.90 12.93 -5.83
CA ASN A 135 -8.45 13.29 -4.54
C ASN A 135 -9.89 12.76 -4.48
N LEU A 136 -10.03 11.46 -4.15
CA LEU A 136 -11.34 10.78 -4.00
C LEU A 136 -12.24 11.48 -2.97
N VAL A 137 -11.71 12.51 -2.35
CA VAL A 137 -12.25 13.18 -1.19
C VAL A 137 -12.79 14.56 -1.50
N SER A 138 -12.61 15.07 -2.73
CA SER A 138 -13.17 16.38 -3.10
C SER A 138 -14.71 16.43 -3.11
N SER A 139 -15.38 15.28 -3.01
CA SER A 139 -16.85 15.20 -2.98
C SER A 139 -17.48 15.08 -1.59
N SER A 140 -16.70 14.91 -0.50
CA SER A 140 -17.28 14.83 0.84
C SER A 140 -16.26 15.14 1.95
N ASN A 141 -16.25 16.36 2.42
CA ASN A 141 -15.40 16.86 3.51
C ASN A 141 -15.45 16.01 4.80
N TRP A 142 -16.56 15.32 5.07
CA TRP A 142 -16.73 14.48 6.26
C TRP A 142 -15.87 13.23 6.23
N LEU A 143 -15.65 12.65 5.04
CA LEU A 143 -14.90 11.41 4.86
C LEU A 143 -13.39 11.65 5.05
N ILE A 144 -12.89 12.80 4.62
CA ILE A 144 -11.51 13.24 4.89
C ILE A 144 -11.31 13.44 6.37
N SER A 145 -12.20 14.16 7.02
CA SER A 145 -12.15 14.43 8.44
C SER A 145 -12.18 13.12 9.25
N TYR A 146 -12.97 12.15 8.84
CA TYR A 146 -13.02 10.83 9.46
C TYR A 146 -11.71 10.05 9.24
N LEU A 147 -11.21 9.97 8.00
CA LEU A 147 -9.96 9.28 7.68
C LEU A 147 -8.76 9.95 8.36
N SER A 148 -8.68 11.28 8.35
CA SER A 148 -7.59 12.02 8.98
C SER A 148 -7.58 11.85 10.51
N LYS A 149 -8.73 11.86 11.17
CA LYS A 149 -8.82 11.67 12.62
C LYS A 149 -8.46 10.27 13.08
N HIS A 150 -8.65 9.24 12.24
CA HIS A 150 -8.51 7.84 12.62
C HIS A 150 -7.23 7.18 12.06
N THR A 151 -6.57 7.82 11.10
CA THR A 151 -5.22 7.45 10.64
C THR A 151 -4.12 8.30 11.31
N ALA A 152 -4.49 9.22 12.17
CA ALA A 152 -3.62 10.20 12.83
C ALA A 152 -2.59 9.62 13.81
N ASN A 153 -2.50 8.30 13.95
CA ASN A 153 -1.38 7.65 14.65
C ASN A 153 -0.14 7.42 13.78
N SER A 154 -0.12 7.88 12.54
CA SER A 154 1.11 7.98 11.77
C SER A 154 1.82 9.29 12.14
N ALA A 155 2.73 9.23 13.09
CA ALA A 155 3.58 10.34 13.55
C ALA A 155 4.53 10.91 12.46
N ILE A 156 4.28 10.64 11.16
CA ILE A 156 5.29 10.71 10.12
C ILE A 156 5.02 11.77 9.07
N ALA A 157 3.76 12.10 8.77
CA ALA A 157 3.47 13.12 7.76
C ALA A 157 2.35 14.06 8.20
N PRO A 158 2.39 15.34 7.78
CA PRO A 158 1.23 16.20 7.91
C PRO A 158 0.03 15.51 7.25
N ASN A 159 -1.07 15.36 7.98
CA ASN A 159 -2.26 14.59 7.59
C ASN A 159 -2.94 15.01 6.27
N SER A 160 -2.38 15.98 5.56
CA SER A 160 -2.93 16.59 4.35
C SER A 160 -2.18 16.26 3.06
N PHE A 161 -0.95 15.69 3.11
CA PHE A 161 -0.21 15.40 1.88
C PHE A 161 -0.87 14.27 1.08
N ARG A 162 -1.07 14.50 -0.20
CA ARG A 162 -1.51 13.49 -1.18
C ARG A 162 -0.79 13.72 -2.49
N PHE A 163 -0.48 12.64 -3.18
CA PHE A 163 0.09 12.73 -4.51
C PHE A 163 -0.98 13.16 -5.52
N THR A 164 -0.61 14.09 -6.39
CA THR A 164 -1.27 14.28 -7.67
C THR A 164 -0.55 13.46 -8.72
N LYS A 165 -1.19 13.22 -9.88
CA LYS A 165 -0.55 12.57 -11.03
C LYS A 165 0.80 13.21 -11.38
N SER A 166 0.85 14.54 -11.46
CA SER A 166 2.06 15.29 -11.80
C SER A 166 3.16 15.12 -10.75
N LEU A 167 2.83 15.27 -9.46
CA LEU A 167 3.81 15.11 -8.38
C LEU A 167 4.39 13.71 -8.34
N LEU A 168 3.55 12.69 -8.47
CA LEU A 168 3.98 11.30 -8.42
C LEU A 168 4.86 10.96 -9.64
N ASN A 169 4.43 11.37 -10.84
CA ASN A 169 5.20 11.15 -12.06
C ASN A 169 6.56 11.86 -12.00
N ASN A 170 6.59 13.14 -11.58
CA ASN A 170 7.83 13.90 -11.45
C ASN A 170 8.78 13.26 -10.42
N PHE A 171 8.24 12.76 -9.30
CA PHE A 171 9.04 12.09 -8.29
C PHE A 171 9.73 10.85 -8.86
N PHE A 172 8.99 9.97 -9.52
CA PHE A 172 9.57 8.74 -10.08
C PHE A 172 10.48 9.01 -11.27
N SER A 173 10.10 9.90 -12.18
CA SER A 173 10.93 10.26 -13.35
C SER A 173 12.24 10.93 -12.95
N LYS A 174 12.23 11.75 -11.88
CA LYS A 174 13.45 12.41 -11.39
C LYS A 174 14.40 11.44 -10.69
N ASN A 175 13.88 10.50 -9.88
CA ASN A 175 14.71 9.71 -8.98
C ASN A 175 14.98 8.28 -9.46
N TYR A 176 14.14 7.74 -10.35
CA TYR A 176 14.15 6.31 -10.72
C TYR A 176 13.96 6.07 -12.21
N LYS A 177 14.18 7.06 -13.08
CA LYS A 177 13.95 6.98 -14.54
C LYS A 177 14.48 5.69 -15.15
N ASP A 178 15.72 5.32 -14.83
CA ASP A 178 16.40 4.17 -15.40
C ASP A 178 15.95 2.82 -14.82
N LEU A 179 15.16 2.84 -13.74
CA LEU A 179 14.61 1.65 -13.09
C LEU A 179 13.15 1.42 -13.47
N ILE A 180 12.46 2.42 -14.03
CA ILE A 180 11.05 2.30 -14.44
C ILE A 180 10.95 1.36 -15.62
N GLU A 181 10.30 0.21 -15.44
CA GLU A 181 9.97 -0.71 -16.52
C GLU A 181 8.58 -0.45 -17.10
N ASN A 182 7.65 -0.03 -16.23
CA ASN A 182 6.29 0.29 -16.66
C ASN A 182 5.65 1.33 -15.76
N THR A 183 4.76 2.12 -16.35
CA THR A 183 3.86 3.04 -15.64
C THR A 183 2.47 2.88 -16.22
N SER A 184 1.49 2.61 -15.39
CA SER A 184 0.11 2.39 -15.81
C SER A 184 -0.89 2.97 -14.81
N PHE A 185 -2.17 2.89 -15.15
CA PHE A 185 -3.26 3.29 -14.27
C PHE A 185 -4.07 2.07 -13.87
N ALA A 186 -4.60 2.10 -12.66
CA ALA A 186 -5.52 1.11 -12.13
C ALA A 186 -6.76 1.76 -11.52
N ALA A 187 -7.72 0.94 -11.15
CA ALA A 187 -8.93 1.36 -10.47
C ALA A 187 -9.70 2.47 -11.22
N GLY A 188 -9.85 2.30 -12.54
CA GLY A 188 -10.52 3.28 -13.39
C GLY A 188 -9.77 4.61 -13.47
N GLY A 189 -8.44 4.58 -13.44
CA GLY A 189 -7.57 5.76 -13.50
C GLY A 189 -7.39 6.50 -12.17
N ARG A 190 -7.86 5.93 -11.06
CA ARG A 190 -7.75 6.55 -9.72
C ARG A 190 -6.40 6.34 -9.09
N ASP A 191 -5.75 5.20 -9.36
CA ASP A 191 -4.43 4.86 -8.88
C ASP A 191 -3.43 4.88 -10.05
N MET A 192 -2.20 5.30 -9.76
CA MET A 192 -1.08 5.24 -10.70
C MET A 192 -0.09 4.21 -10.19
N LEU A 193 0.32 3.28 -11.09
CA LEU A 193 1.26 2.21 -10.80
C LEU A 193 2.63 2.53 -11.39
N PHE A 194 3.66 2.26 -10.61
CA PHE A 194 5.06 2.24 -11.06
C PHE A 194 5.64 0.86 -10.80
N ILE A 195 6.20 0.25 -11.84
CA ILE A 195 6.92 -1.00 -11.81
C ILE A 195 8.39 -0.68 -11.98
N LEU A 196 9.18 -0.89 -10.93
CA LEU A 196 10.62 -0.61 -10.92
C LEU A 196 11.38 -1.92 -10.90
N ARG A 197 12.42 -2.02 -11.73
CA ARG A 197 13.38 -3.12 -11.68
C ARG A 197 14.23 -2.98 -10.42
N ALA A 198 14.44 -4.07 -9.70
CA ALA A 198 15.45 -4.13 -8.65
C ALA A 198 16.85 -3.95 -9.22
N LYS A 199 17.78 -3.47 -8.38
CA LYS A 199 19.18 -3.26 -8.75
C LYS A 199 19.97 -4.56 -8.70
#